data_6580d0f8d0f64ef9d0751b980f61f16e
#
_entry.id   6580d0f8d0f64ef9d0751b980f61f16e
#
_cell.length_a   1.000
_cell.length_b   1.000
_cell.length_c   1.000
_cell.angle_alpha   90.00
_cell.angle_beta   90.00
_cell.angle_gamma   90.00
#
_symmetry.space_group_name_H-M   'P 1'
#
loop_
_entity.id
_entity.type
_entity.pdbx_description
1 polymer ?
#
loop_
_entity_poly.entity_id
_entity_poly.type
_entity_poly.pdbx_seq_one_letter_code
_entity_poly.pdbx_strand_id
1 'polypeptide(L)'
;TTSTRADALAPSGAGLANTRTRLVGARTGVLADAVVAVVRFFAVAGAAVGRVAGRVATVVTPLGWVMLAVVPVAFVAGYALGWVELVVVAWAGLVLAVVAALYLIGRSPFRVELDLPHRRVVVGEPARGAVTVRNPTGRRVLGVTVEVPVGVGLAELAMPSLKAGASFTNDFAIPTLRRGVIPVGPVRTVRADPIGLVRRELVWTAAEELVVHPRTIGIPSTSTGLIRDLEGSPTRDLTSSDV
;
A
#
# COMPACT_ATOMS: atom_id res chain seq x y z
N THR A 1 -5.22 -81.21 -38.61
CA THR A 1 -4.71 -80.11 -39.37
C THR A 1 -4.40 -78.98 -38.40
N THR A 2 -3.17 -78.83 -38.20
CA THR A 2 -2.41 -78.18 -37.16
C THR A 2 -2.50 -76.67 -37.19
N SER A 3 -2.93 -76.09 -36.10
CA SER A 3 -2.87 -74.68 -35.80
C SER A 3 -1.57 -74.43 -35.02
N THR A 4 -0.67 -73.68 -35.57
CA THR A 4 0.54 -73.22 -34.89
C THR A 4 0.27 -71.85 -34.30
N ARG A 5 0.28 -71.81 -33.00
CA ARG A 5 0.11 -70.62 -32.17
C ARG A 5 1.50 -69.97 -32.03
N ALA A 6 1.63 -68.80 -32.59
CA ALA A 6 2.76 -67.95 -32.38
C ALA A 6 2.48 -67.03 -31.19
N ASP A 7 3.02 -67.35 -30.03
CA ASP A 7 3.02 -66.47 -28.88
C ASP A 7 4.03 -65.34 -29.11
N ALA A 8 3.52 -64.15 -29.34
CA ALA A 8 4.33 -62.93 -29.34
C ALA A 8 4.66 -62.53 -27.90
N LEU A 9 5.89 -62.71 -27.52
CA LEU A 9 6.48 -62.18 -26.32
C LEU A 9 6.50 -60.65 -26.38
N ALA A 10 5.59 -60.01 -25.66
CA ALA A 10 5.68 -58.58 -25.36
C ALA A 10 6.77 -58.39 -24.28
N PRO A 11 7.71 -57.47 -24.46
CA PRO A 11 8.64 -57.11 -23.40
C PRO A 11 7.89 -56.34 -22.31
N SER A 12 7.77 -56.99 -21.18
CA SER A 12 7.34 -56.36 -19.93
C SER A 12 8.28 -55.23 -19.60
N GLY A 13 7.85 -54.04 -19.88
CA GLY A 13 8.47 -52.81 -19.40
C GLY A 13 8.39 -52.77 -17.86
N ALA A 14 9.38 -53.35 -17.23
CA ALA A 14 9.59 -53.17 -15.80
C ALA A 14 9.75 -51.67 -15.55
N GLY A 15 8.69 -51.03 -15.06
CA GLY A 15 8.76 -49.70 -14.53
C GLY A 15 9.85 -49.66 -13.47
N LEU A 16 10.90 -48.91 -13.75
CA LEU A 16 11.89 -48.54 -12.76
C LEU A 16 11.13 -47.74 -11.68
N ALA A 17 10.69 -48.50 -10.68
CA ALA A 17 10.20 -47.92 -9.45
C ALA A 17 11.32 -47.02 -8.92
N ASN A 18 11.04 -45.73 -8.92
CA ASN A 18 11.92 -44.68 -8.43
C ASN A 18 12.10 -44.90 -6.91
N THR A 19 12.93 -45.85 -6.56
CA THR A 19 13.26 -46.16 -5.19
C THR A 19 14.12 -45.02 -4.68
N ARG A 20 13.44 -44.01 -4.14
CA ARG A 20 14.11 -43.00 -3.32
C ARG A 20 14.68 -43.71 -2.12
N THR A 21 15.93 -44.08 -2.21
CA THR A 21 16.73 -44.58 -1.09
C THR A 21 16.81 -43.40 -0.10
N ARG A 22 15.91 -43.40 0.86
CA ARG A 22 15.98 -42.52 2.02
C ARG A 22 17.06 -43.11 2.90
N LEU A 23 18.26 -42.53 2.83
CA LEU A 23 19.31 -42.81 3.81
C LEU A 23 18.80 -42.33 5.18
N VAL A 24 18.10 -43.22 5.88
CA VAL A 24 17.79 -43.05 7.29
C VAL A 24 19.06 -43.47 8.05
N GLY A 25 20.05 -42.60 8.03
CA GLY A 25 21.14 -42.68 8.98
C GLY A 25 20.54 -42.39 10.36
N ALA A 26 20.51 -43.38 11.21
CA ALA A 26 20.19 -43.21 12.62
C ALA A 26 21.23 -42.24 13.21
N ARG A 27 20.88 -40.99 13.33
CA ARG A 27 21.68 -39.98 14.05
C ARG A 27 21.51 -40.21 15.54
N THR A 28 22.15 -41.24 16.05
CA THR A 28 22.19 -41.53 17.46
C THR A 28 23.46 -40.94 18.07
N GLY A 29 23.40 -39.61 18.26
CA GLY A 29 24.46 -38.92 18.99
C GLY A 29 23.91 -37.66 19.63
N VAL A 30 23.86 -37.62 20.94
CA VAL A 30 23.43 -36.45 21.74
C VAL A 30 24.14 -35.18 21.26
N LEU A 31 25.38 -35.27 20.80
CA LEU A 31 26.13 -34.14 20.24
C LEU A 31 25.59 -33.68 18.88
N ALA A 32 25.16 -34.59 18.01
CA ALA A 32 24.59 -34.22 16.71
C ALA A 32 23.24 -33.55 16.89
N ASP A 33 22.41 -34.03 17.81
CA ASP A 33 21.13 -33.43 18.13
C ASP A 33 21.29 -32.07 18.80
N ALA A 34 22.28 -31.90 19.68
CA ALA A 34 22.61 -30.62 20.29
C ALA A 34 23.09 -29.60 19.25
N VAL A 35 23.96 -29.98 18.31
CA VAL A 35 24.40 -29.10 17.22
C VAL A 35 23.23 -28.68 16.32
N VAL A 36 22.35 -29.62 15.94
CA VAL A 36 21.16 -29.33 15.15
C VAL A 36 20.20 -28.40 15.91
N ALA A 37 20.01 -28.60 17.21
CA ALA A 37 19.19 -27.74 18.06
C ALA A 37 19.76 -26.31 18.14
N VAL A 38 21.08 -26.19 18.33
CA VAL A 38 21.77 -24.89 18.35
C VAL A 38 21.67 -24.19 17.00
N VAL A 39 21.93 -24.87 15.89
CA VAL A 39 21.80 -24.30 14.54
C VAL A 39 20.36 -23.88 14.26
N ARG A 40 19.36 -24.68 14.65
CA ARG A 40 17.94 -24.30 14.53
C ARG A 40 17.58 -23.11 15.39
N PHE A 41 18.08 -23.06 16.63
CA PHE A 41 17.87 -21.92 17.50
C PHE A 41 18.41 -20.62 16.88
N PHE A 42 19.64 -20.62 16.38
CA PHE A 42 20.22 -19.46 15.71
C PHE A 42 19.53 -19.12 14.39
N ALA A 43 19.09 -20.10 13.62
CA ALA A 43 18.34 -19.87 12.40
C ALA A 43 16.95 -19.25 12.69
N VAL A 44 16.23 -19.74 13.69
CA VAL A 44 14.94 -19.20 14.11
C VAL A 44 15.11 -17.82 14.75
N ALA A 45 16.11 -17.66 15.61
CA ALA A 45 16.44 -16.36 16.21
C ALA A 45 16.85 -15.35 15.14
N GLY A 46 17.70 -15.72 14.20
CA GLY A 46 18.10 -14.87 13.08
C GLY A 46 16.93 -14.48 12.18
N ALA A 47 16.04 -15.42 11.85
CA ALA A 47 14.83 -15.13 11.09
C ALA A 47 13.83 -14.26 11.88
N ALA A 48 13.75 -14.42 13.20
CA ALA A 48 12.95 -13.54 14.05
C ALA A 48 13.53 -12.14 14.10
N VAL A 49 14.82 -12.02 14.32
CA VAL A 49 15.55 -10.73 14.31
C VAL A 49 15.42 -10.05 12.95
N GLY A 50 15.58 -10.77 11.84
CA GLY A 50 15.41 -10.22 10.49
C GLY A 50 14.00 -9.70 10.23
N ARG A 51 12.96 -10.39 10.69
CA ARG A 51 11.56 -9.94 10.60
C ARG A 51 11.30 -8.70 11.45
N VAL A 52 11.85 -8.67 12.66
CA VAL A 52 11.74 -7.49 13.53
C VAL A 52 12.52 -6.33 12.95
N ALA A 53 13.76 -6.55 12.50
CA ALA A 53 14.58 -5.52 11.85
C ALA A 53 13.90 -4.94 10.59
N GLY A 54 13.31 -5.78 9.75
CA GLY A 54 12.53 -5.32 8.60
C GLY A 54 11.34 -4.45 8.99
N ARG A 55 10.59 -4.82 10.03
CA ARG A 55 9.48 -4.00 10.55
C ARG A 55 9.95 -2.70 11.20
N VAL A 56 11.06 -2.76 11.92
CA VAL A 56 11.67 -1.56 12.54
C VAL A 56 12.18 -0.63 11.44
N ALA A 57 12.80 -1.15 10.39
CA ALA A 57 13.32 -0.36 9.29
C ALA A 57 12.24 0.43 8.54
N THR A 58 11.01 -0.08 8.48
CA THR A 58 9.88 0.62 7.83
C THR A 58 9.24 1.71 8.70
N VAL A 59 9.56 1.74 9.99
CA VAL A 59 8.93 2.61 10.98
C VAL A 59 9.89 3.64 11.54
N VAL A 60 11.18 3.31 11.65
CA VAL A 60 12.21 4.20 12.16
C VAL A 60 12.60 5.20 11.08
N THR A 61 12.50 6.48 11.42
CA THR A 61 12.92 7.57 10.54
C THR A 61 14.44 7.66 10.44
N PRO A 62 15.01 8.41 9.48
CA PRO A 62 16.45 8.66 9.45
C PRO A 62 17.00 9.22 10.78
N LEU A 63 16.23 10.13 11.41
CA LEU A 63 16.58 10.68 12.73
C LEU A 63 16.58 9.59 13.81
N GLY A 64 15.62 8.68 13.77
CA GLY A 64 15.55 7.53 14.68
C GLY A 64 16.76 6.61 14.52
N TRP A 65 17.23 6.37 13.28
CA TRP A 65 18.44 5.58 13.04
C TRP A 65 19.69 6.24 13.57
N VAL A 66 19.83 7.57 13.40
CA VAL A 66 20.94 8.33 14.00
C VAL A 66 20.91 8.20 15.51
N MET A 67 19.74 8.35 16.15
CA MET A 67 19.56 8.21 17.59
C MET A 67 19.93 6.80 18.07
N LEU A 68 19.49 5.77 17.33
CA LEU A 68 19.79 4.37 17.64
C LEU A 68 21.28 4.05 17.56
N ALA A 69 22.04 4.76 16.72
CA ALA A 69 23.49 4.63 16.61
C ALA A 69 24.22 5.46 17.66
N VAL A 70 23.78 6.69 17.91
CA VAL A 70 24.45 7.63 18.83
C VAL A 70 24.32 7.19 20.28
N VAL A 71 23.17 6.67 20.70
CA VAL A 71 22.95 6.27 22.11
C VAL A 71 23.97 5.22 22.58
N PRO A 72 24.18 4.07 21.91
CA PRO A 72 25.17 3.09 22.35
C PRO A 72 26.61 3.64 22.27
N VAL A 73 26.93 4.45 21.24
CA VAL A 73 28.25 5.08 21.12
C VAL A 73 28.50 6.02 22.31
N ALA A 74 27.51 6.83 22.68
CA ALA A 74 27.61 7.75 23.82
C ALA A 74 27.76 6.99 25.14
N PHE A 75 27.08 5.83 25.32
CA PHE A 75 27.29 4.97 26.47
C PHE A 75 28.74 4.47 26.55
N VAL A 76 29.20 3.84 25.43
CA VAL A 76 30.56 3.28 25.39
C VAL A 76 31.60 4.38 25.63
N ALA A 77 31.51 5.51 24.95
CA ALA A 77 32.44 6.61 25.10
C ALA A 77 32.39 7.21 26.52
N GLY A 78 31.17 7.42 27.05
CA GLY A 78 30.98 7.96 28.38
C GLY A 78 31.62 7.11 29.49
N TYR A 79 31.43 5.81 29.46
CA TYR A 79 32.04 4.90 30.41
C TYR A 79 33.54 4.70 30.16
N ALA A 80 34.00 4.63 28.90
CA ALA A 80 35.41 4.47 28.59
C ALA A 80 36.26 5.69 28.92
N LEU A 81 35.70 6.90 28.71
CA LEU A 81 36.38 8.15 28.94
C LEU A 81 36.10 8.75 30.33
N GLY A 82 35.18 8.16 31.12
CA GLY A 82 34.74 8.68 32.40
C GLY A 82 33.91 9.97 32.29
N TRP A 83 33.31 10.25 31.15
CA TRP A 83 32.53 11.46 30.89
C TRP A 83 31.06 11.26 31.29
N VAL A 84 30.71 11.75 32.47
CA VAL A 84 29.36 11.60 33.01
C VAL A 84 28.31 12.28 32.13
N GLU A 85 28.65 13.37 31.47
CA GLU A 85 27.79 14.14 30.59
C GLU A 85 27.31 13.27 29.39
N LEU A 86 28.22 12.48 28.81
CA LEU A 86 27.86 11.55 27.74
C LEU A 86 26.95 10.43 28.21
N VAL A 87 27.16 9.95 29.43
CA VAL A 87 26.28 8.93 30.03
C VAL A 87 24.88 9.48 30.24
N VAL A 88 24.77 10.73 30.75
CA VAL A 88 23.48 11.40 30.95
C VAL A 88 22.77 11.60 29.60
N VAL A 89 23.47 12.07 28.57
CA VAL A 89 22.92 12.24 27.22
C VAL A 89 22.45 10.89 26.64
N ALA A 90 23.23 9.82 26.86
CA ALA A 90 22.86 8.47 26.40
C ALA A 90 21.58 7.96 27.10
N TRP A 91 21.44 8.18 28.41
CA TRP A 91 20.22 7.84 29.15
C TRP A 91 19.01 8.65 28.67
N ALA A 92 19.19 9.97 28.48
CA ALA A 92 18.11 10.81 27.90
C ALA A 92 17.67 10.31 26.53
N GLY A 93 18.64 10.00 25.65
CA GLY A 93 18.37 9.44 24.33
C GLY A 93 17.65 8.07 24.38
N LEU A 94 18.05 7.21 25.32
CA LEU A 94 17.39 5.93 25.55
C LEU A 94 15.93 6.11 25.98
N VAL A 95 15.67 7.03 26.92
CA VAL A 95 14.31 7.34 27.39
C VAL A 95 13.46 7.85 26.21
N LEU A 96 13.99 8.77 25.40
CA LEU A 96 13.29 9.27 24.21
C LEU A 96 12.98 8.14 23.23
N ALA A 97 13.93 7.24 22.98
CA ALA A 97 13.72 6.08 22.09
C ALA A 97 12.63 5.14 22.63
N VAL A 98 12.59 4.91 23.95
CA VAL A 98 11.54 4.10 24.59
C VAL A 98 10.18 4.80 24.48
N VAL A 99 10.10 6.10 24.73
CA VAL A 99 8.86 6.87 24.58
C VAL A 99 8.39 6.82 23.14
N ALA A 100 9.27 7.03 22.16
CA ALA A 100 8.93 6.91 20.74
C ALA A 100 8.42 5.50 20.39
N ALA A 101 9.06 4.45 20.91
CA ALA A 101 8.59 3.07 20.73
C ALA A 101 7.20 2.84 21.33
N LEU A 102 6.88 3.43 22.48
CA LEU A 102 5.56 3.36 23.10
C LEU A 102 4.46 4.00 22.22
N TYR A 103 4.79 5.06 21.48
CA TYR A 103 3.86 5.65 20.50
C TYR A 103 3.47 4.71 19.37
N LEU A 104 4.31 3.73 19.04
CA LEU A 104 4.00 2.70 18.05
C LEU A 104 3.12 1.60 18.60
N ILE A 105 3.07 1.42 19.93
CA ILE A 105 2.25 0.42 20.59
C ILE A 105 0.80 0.92 20.54
N GLY A 106 0.01 0.29 19.72
CA GLY A 106 -1.41 0.54 19.59
C GLY A 106 -1.91 0.02 18.24
N ARG A 107 -2.85 -0.89 18.28
CA ARG A 107 -3.64 -1.23 17.10
C ARG A 107 -4.64 -0.09 16.91
N SER A 108 -4.61 0.55 15.75
CA SER A 108 -5.67 1.48 15.34
C SER A 108 -6.54 0.75 14.32
N PRO A 109 -7.49 -0.05 14.76
CA PRO A 109 -8.40 -0.76 13.87
C PRO A 109 -9.48 0.24 13.43
N PHE A 110 -9.10 1.19 12.60
CA PHE A 110 -10.05 2.07 11.95
C PHE A 110 -10.66 1.38 10.72
N ARG A 111 -11.88 1.74 10.39
CA ARG A 111 -12.42 1.55 9.05
C ARG A 111 -12.43 2.91 8.40
N VAL A 112 -11.73 3.02 7.27
CA VAL A 112 -11.58 4.28 6.54
C VAL A 112 -12.23 4.11 5.18
N GLU A 113 -13.08 5.05 4.82
CA GLU A 113 -13.78 5.09 3.54
C GLU A 113 -13.49 6.44 2.89
N LEU A 114 -13.11 6.41 1.62
CA LEU A 114 -12.98 7.58 0.76
C LEU A 114 -14.24 7.69 -0.07
N ASP A 115 -14.87 8.84 -0.03
CA ASP A 115 -16.03 9.15 -0.85
C ASP A 115 -15.72 10.31 -1.80
N LEU A 116 -15.89 10.04 -3.08
CA LEU A 116 -15.80 11.03 -4.16
C LEU A 116 -17.18 11.14 -4.82
N PRO A 117 -18.04 12.05 -4.37
CA PRO A 117 -19.42 12.17 -4.89
C PRO A 117 -19.46 12.37 -6.39
N HIS A 118 -18.48 13.08 -6.93
CA HIS A 118 -18.35 13.34 -8.35
C HIS A 118 -16.99 12.86 -8.85
N ARG A 119 -17.00 11.84 -9.67
CA ARG A 119 -15.77 11.33 -10.34
C ARG A 119 -15.40 12.12 -11.59
N ARG A 120 -16.26 13.02 -12.01
CA ARG A 120 -16.09 13.88 -13.20
C ARG A 120 -16.54 15.29 -12.88
N VAL A 121 -15.68 16.25 -13.16
CA VAL A 121 -15.93 17.69 -12.94
C VAL A 121 -15.40 18.50 -14.11
N VAL A 122 -15.90 19.71 -14.28
CA VAL A 122 -15.40 20.64 -15.30
C VAL A 122 -14.28 21.49 -14.72
N VAL A 123 -13.29 21.85 -15.52
CA VAL A 123 -12.19 22.75 -15.12
C VAL A 123 -12.74 24.03 -14.47
N GLY A 124 -12.23 24.33 -13.27
CA GLY A 124 -12.61 25.49 -12.48
C GLY A 124 -13.83 25.29 -11.57
N GLU A 125 -14.55 24.16 -11.69
CA GLU A 125 -15.62 23.84 -10.73
C GLU A 125 -15.01 23.26 -9.44
N PRO A 126 -15.52 23.61 -8.26
CA PRO A 126 -15.04 23.09 -7.01
C PRO A 126 -15.35 21.59 -6.89
N ALA A 127 -14.31 20.77 -6.72
CA ALA A 127 -14.45 19.36 -6.39
C ALA A 127 -14.13 19.13 -4.92
N ARG A 128 -14.86 18.24 -4.29
CA ARG A 128 -14.67 17.87 -2.89
C ARG A 128 -14.63 16.36 -2.78
N GLY A 129 -13.77 15.87 -1.91
CA GLY A 129 -13.78 14.51 -1.43
C GLY A 129 -14.05 14.49 0.07
N ALA A 130 -14.58 13.41 0.58
CA ALA A 130 -14.82 13.19 1.99
C ALA A 130 -14.08 11.92 2.46
N VAL A 131 -13.48 11.99 3.64
CA VAL A 131 -12.93 10.81 4.32
C VAL A 131 -13.74 10.56 5.57
N THR A 132 -14.32 9.37 5.64
CA THR A 132 -15.02 8.90 6.83
C THR A 132 -14.15 7.87 7.54
N VAL A 133 -13.84 8.14 8.80
CA VAL A 133 -13.09 7.24 9.68
C VAL A 133 -14.01 6.76 10.78
N ARG A 134 -14.17 5.45 10.91
CA ARG A 134 -14.98 4.83 11.94
C ARG A 134 -14.12 4.00 12.89
N ASN A 135 -14.41 4.11 14.19
CA ASN A 135 -13.84 3.23 15.19
C ASN A 135 -14.77 2.01 15.40
N PRO A 136 -14.45 0.84 14.84
CA PRO A 136 -15.29 -0.36 15.00
C PRO A 136 -15.12 -1.05 16.35
N THR A 137 -14.24 -0.56 17.22
CA THR A 137 -13.92 -1.22 18.49
C THR A 137 -14.80 -0.73 19.64
N GLY A 138 -14.90 -1.55 20.67
CA GLY A 138 -15.57 -1.20 21.93
C GLY A 138 -14.77 -0.27 22.86
N ARG A 139 -13.63 0.30 22.39
CA ARG A 139 -12.76 1.15 23.21
C ARG A 139 -12.49 2.49 22.50
N ARG A 140 -12.18 3.51 23.29
CA ARG A 140 -11.72 4.79 22.75
C ARG A 140 -10.38 4.62 22.04
N VAL A 141 -10.26 5.22 20.86
CA VAL A 141 -9.03 5.25 20.07
C VAL A 141 -8.49 6.68 20.02
N LEU A 142 -7.18 6.81 20.16
CA LEU A 142 -6.51 8.12 20.10
C LEU A 142 -6.59 8.69 18.68
N GLY A 143 -6.55 10.02 18.58
CA GLY A 143 -6.49 10.73 17.32
C GLY A 143 -5.25 10.36 16.51
N VAL A 144 -5.37 10.46 15.20
CA VAL A 144 -4.28 10.22 14.23
C VAL A 144 -4.40 11.25 13.10
N THR A 145 -3.33 11.45 12.36
CA THR A 145 -3.38 12.22 11.13
C THR A 145 -3.76 11.29 9.98
N VAL A 146 -4.75 11.70 9.19
CA VAL A 146 -5.15 11.05 7.95
C VAL A 146 -4.57 11.83 6.81
N GLU A 147 -3.80 11.19 5.96
CA GLU A 147 -3.20 11.77 4.77
C GLU A 147 -3.89 11.23 3.51
N VAL A 148 -4.28 12.14 2.64
CA VAL A 148 -4.86 11.83 1.34
C VAL A 148 -4.05 12.54 0.26
N PRO A 149 -3.21 11.84 -0.49
CA PRO A 149 -2.57 12.40 -1.67
C PRO A 149 -3.63 12.83 -2.70
N VAL A 150 -3.51 14.03 -3.26
CA VAL A 150 -4.40 14.58 -4.27
C VAL A 150 -3.54 15.11 -5.41
N GLY A 151 -3.39 14.34 -6.47
CA GLY A 151 -2.46 14.66 -7.55
C GLY A 151 -1.03 14.81 -7.05
N VAL A 152 -0.47 16.02 -7.16
CA VAL A 152 0.88 16.36 -6.63
C VAL A 152 0.83 16.93 -5.21
N GLY A 153 -0.36 17.16 -4.66
CA GLY A 153 -0.56 17.71 -3.32
C GLY A 153 -0.88 16.63 -2.29
N LEU A 154 -0.96 17.07 -1.03
CA LEU A 154 -1.31 16.22 0.11
C LEU A 154 -2.35 16.95 0.95
N ALA A 155 -3.49 16.31 1.18
CA ALA A 155 -4.47 16.77 2.15
C ALA A 155 -4.19 16.06 3.49
N GLU A 156 -3.90 16.84 4.54
CA GLU A 156 -3.69 16.35 5.89
C GLU A 156 -4.89 16.68 6.75
N LEU A 157 -5.51 15.67 7.32
CA LEU A 157 -6.71 15.77 8.12
C LEU A 157 -6.42 15.31 9.54
N ALA A 158 -6.45 16.21 10.50
CA ALA A 158 -6.29 15.88 11.90
C ALA A 158 -7.59 15.22 12.42
N MET A 159 -7.52 13.95 12.76
CA MET A 159 -8.64 13.22 13.34
C MET A 159 -8.59 13.27 14.87
N PRO A 160 -9.66 13.68 15.55
CA PRO A 160 -9.72 13.66 16.99
C PRO A 160 -9.80 12.24 17.54
N SER A 161 -9.69 12.09 18.86
CA SER A 161 -9.92 10.80 19.50
C SER A 161 -11.38 10.36 19.35
N LEU A 162 -11.61 9.13 18.89
CA LEU A 162 -12.96 8.58 18.68
C LEU A 162 -13.39 7.66 19.82
N LYS A 163 -14.60 7.84 20.32
CA LYS A 163 -15.26 6.91 21.23
C LYS A 163 -15.55 5.58 20.53
N ALA A 164 -15.89 4.56 21.31
CA ALA A 164 -16.32 3.27 20.79
C ALA A 164 -17.50 3.44 19.80
N GLY A 165 -17.38 2.84 18.60
CA GLY A 165 -18.41 2.90 17.56
C GLY A 165 -18.59 4.24 16.86
N ALA A 166 -17.91 5.32 17.30
CA ALA A 166 -18.05 6.64 16.72
C ALA A 166 -17.39 6.71 15.34
N SER A 167 -17.90 7.62 14.50
CA SER A 167 -17.34 7.98 13.19
C SER A 167 -17.02 9.48 13.16
N PHE A 168 -16.07 9.83 12.32
CA PHE A 168 -15.67 11.19 12.03
C PHE A 168 -15.50 11.35 10.52
N THR A 169 -16.16 12.33 9.95
CA THR A 169 -16.08 12.65 8.53
C THR A 169 -15.46 14.04 8.38
N ASN A 170 -14.54 14.16 7.46
CA ASN A 170 -13.93 15.43 7.12
C ASN A 170 -13.80 15.57 5.60
N ASP A 171 -14.13 16.75 5.10
CA ASP A 171 -14.12 17.08 3.69
C ASP A 171 -12.79 17.74 3.32
N PHE A 172 -12.33 17.50 2.11
CA PHE A 172 -11.15 18.15 1.56
C PHE A 172 -11.42 18.62 0.14
N ALA A 173 -10.78 19.74 -0.23
CA ALA A 173 -10.91 20.30 -1.56
C ALA A 173 -9.91 19.65 -2.53
N ILE A 174 -10.35 19.43 -3.76
CA ILE A 174 -9.54 18.92 -4.84
C ILE A 174 -9.33 20.05 -5.85
N PRO A 175 -8.09 20.46 -6.15
CA PRO A 175 -7.82 21.53 -7.10
C PRO A 175 -8.10 21.07 -8.54
N THR A 176 -9.06 21.69 -9.22
CA THR A 176 -9.50 21.37 -10.58
C THR A 176 -9.07 22.42 -11.61
N LEU A 177 -7.94 23.08 -11.38
CA LEU A 177 -7.48 24.21 -12.20
C LEU A 177 -7.02 23.81 -13.61
N ARG A 178 -6.72 22.53 -13.82
CA ARG A 178 -6.24 22.00 -15.10
C ARG A 178 -7.04 20.75 -15.46
N ARG A 179 -7.31 20.57 -16.76
CA ARG A 179 -7.90 19.33 -17.28
C ARG A 179 -6.94 18.17 -17.11
N GLY A 180 -7.46 17.00 -16.84
CA GLY A 180 -6.66 15.78 -16.69
C GLY A 180 -7.29 14.80 -15.73
N VAL A 181 -6.54 13.75 -15.40
CA VAL A 181 -6.92 12.78 -14.39
C VAL A 181 -6.11 13.09 -13.14
N ILE A 182 -6.81 13.30 -12.03
CA ILE A 182 -6.20 13.58 -10.72
C ILE A 182 -6.37 12.32 -9.88
N PRO A 183 -5.27 11.63 -9.53
CA PRO A 183 -5.34 10.52 -8.58
C PRO A 183 -5.62 11.09 -7.18
N VAL A 184 -6.58 10.51 -6.47
CA VAL A 184 -6.97 10.83 -5.11
C VAL A 184 -6.77 9.61 -4.23
N GLY A 185 -5.92 9.69 -3.22
CA GLY A 185 -5.50 8.57 -2.40
C GLY A 185 -4.21 7.91 -2.88
N PRO A 186 -3.83 6.78 -2.30
CA PRO A 186 -4.52 6.01 -1.28
C PRO A 186 -4.63 6.77 0.06
N VAL A 187 -5.75 6.59 0.76
CA VAL A 187 -5.91 7.16 2.10
C VAL A 187 -5.04 6.38 3.06
N ARG A 188 -4.21 7.11 3.82
CA ARG A 188 -3.34 6.53 4.83
C ARG A 188 -3.49 7.25 6.16
N THR A 189 -3.32 6.50 7.24
CA THR A 189 -3.18 7.08 8.57
C THR A 189 -1.72 7.07 8.95
N VAL A 190 -1.26 8.20 9.48
CA VAL A 190 0.11 8.38 9.92
C VAL A 190 0.12 8.55 11.42
N ARG A 191 0.96 7.78 12.08
CA ARG A 191 1.36 7.97 13.45
C ARG A 191 2.84 8.27 13.52
N ALA A 192 3.18 9.40 14.07
CA ALA A 192 4.55 9.78 14.39
C ALA A 192 4.62 10.17 15.85
N ASP A 193 5.79 9.97 16.47
CA ASP A 193 6.09 10.56 17.76
C ASP A 193 6.35 12.07 17.60
N PRO A 194 6.19 12.88 18.65
CA PRO A 194 6.37 14.34 18.57
C PRO A 194 7.75 14.80 18.11
N ILE A 195 8.76 13.94 18.29
CA ILE A 195 10.16 14.24 17.94
C ILE A 195 10.50 13.77 16.52
N GLY A 196 9.68 12.87 15.96
CA GLY A 196 9.88 12.33 14.62
C GLY A 196 10.92 11.21 14.53
N LEU A 197 11.18 10.48 15.63
CA LEU A 197 12.08 9.31 15.65
C LEU A 197 11.45 8.11 14.97
N VAL A 198 10.13 8.00 15.05
CA VAL A 198 9.36 6.90 14.47
C VAL A 198 8.13 7.41 13.73
N ARG A 199 7.84 6.80 12.59
CA ARG A 199 6.68 7.11 11.76
C ARG A 199 6.09 5.81 11.24
N ARG A 200 4.83 5.56 11.52
CA ARG A 200 4.09 4.40 11.03
C ARG A 200 2.96 4.84 10.14
N GLU A 201 2.96 4.33 8.92
CA GLU A 201 1.90 4.56 7.94
C GLU A 201 1.08 3.29 7.76
N LEU A 202 -0.23 3.45 7.68
CA LEU A 202 -1.18 2.37 7.37
C LEU A 202 -2.07 2.83 6.22
N VAL A 203 -2.00 2.11 5.12
CA VAL A 203 -2.83 2.34 3.93
C VAL A 203 -4.16 1.62 4.11
N TRP A 204 -5.27 2.31 3.82
CA TRP A 204 -6.63 1.81 4.03
C TRP A 204 -7.43 1.60 2.76
N THR A 205 -7.29 2.50 1.78
CA THR A 205 -8.03 2.45 0.53
C THR A 205 -7.08 2.46 -0.66
N ALA A 206 -7.55 1.98 -1.80
CA ALA A 206 -6.87 2.21 -3.06
C ALA A 206 -6.99 3.68 -3.48
N ALA A 207 -6.16 4.11 -4.43
CA ALA A 207 -6.34 5.41 -5.07
C ALA A 207 -7.55 5.36 -6.00
N GLU A 208 -8.31 6.46 -6.04
CA GLU A 208 -9.41 6.70 -6.97
C GLU A 208 -9.03 7.81 -7.94
N GLU A 209 -9.70 7.85 -9.09
CA GLU A 209 -9.41 8.84 -10.12
C GLU A 209 -10.55 9.85 -10.24
N LEU A 210 -10.20 11.15 -10.22
CA LEU A 210 -11.08 12.25 -10.56
C LEU A 210 -10.72 12.76 -11.95
N VAL A 211 -11.68 12.72 -12.88
CA VAL A 211 -11.49 13.21 -14.25
C VAL A 211 -11.97 14.66 -14.35
N VAL A 212 -11.06 15.54 -14.70
CA VAL A 212 -11.36 16.96 -14.93
C VAL A 212 -11.50 17.22 -16.42
N HIS A 213 -12.74 17.50 -16.86
CA HIS A 213 -13.06 17.77 -18.25
C HIS A 213 -12.80 19.22 -18.62
N PRO A 214 -12.47 19.51 -19.88
CA PRO A 214 -12.43 20.89 -20.36
C PRO A 214 -13.84 21.50 -20.35
N ARG A 215 -13.91 22.82 -20.19
CA ARG A 215 -15.17 23.55 -20.35
C ARG A 215 -15.57 23.49 -21.82
N THR A 216 -16.71 22.91 -22.11
CA THR A 216 -17.31 22.92 -23.45
C THR A 216 -18.19 24.15 -23.58
N ILE A 217 -17.97 24.95 -24.62
CA ILE A 217 -18.85 26.02 -25.00
C ILE A 217 -19.81 25.47 -26.06
N GLY A 218 -21.09 25.50 -25.79
CA GLY A 218 -22.09 25.19 -26.80
C GLY A 218 -21.98 26.21 -27.92
N ILE A 219 -21.52 25.77 -29.08
CA ILE A 219 -21.58 26.60 -30.27
C ILE A 219 -23.03 26.52 -30.75
N PRO A 220 -23.79 27.66 -30.75
CA PRO A 220 -25.11 27.67 -31.33
C PRO A 220 -24.96 27.21 -32.79
N SER A 221 -25.65 26.13 -33.15
CA SER A 221 -25.65 25.67 -34.52
C SER A 221 -26.33 26.75 -35.36
N THR A 222 -25.54 27.49 -36.10
CA THR A 222 -26.04 28.45 -37.11
C THR A 222 -26.60 27.76 -38.35
N SER A 223 -26.68 26.44 -38.31
CA SER A 223 -27.24 25.63 -39.41
C SER A 223 -28.71 25.32 -39.22
N THR A 224 -29.53 26.32 -38.92
CA THR A 224 -30.91 26.32 -39.35
C THR A 224 -30.92 26.84 -40.78
N GLY A 225 -30.63 26.05 -41.73
CA GLY A 225 -30.78 26.48 -43.08
C GLY A 225 -29.74 25.91 -43.99
N LEU A 226 -30.25 25.29 -44.98
CA LEU A 226 -29.56 24.83 -46.16
C LEU A 226 -28.66 23.63 -45.93
N ILE A 227 -29.28 22.52 -45.50
CA ILE A 227 -28.96 21.29 -46.20
C ILE A 227 -29.38 21.54 -47.62
N ARG A 228 -28.51 22.14 -48.42
CA ARG A 228 -28.60 22.03 -49.87
C ARG A 228 -28.32 20.57 -50.08
N ASP A 229 -29.38 19.86 -50.43
CA ASP A 229 -29.28 18.55 -50.98
C ASP A 229 -28.31 18.66 -52.16
N LEU A 230 -27.09 18.14 -51.95
CA LEU A 230 -26.11 17.98 -53.04
C LEU A 230 -26.44 16.70 -53.83
N GLU A 231 -27.57 16.06 -53.53
CA GLU A 231 -28.13 15.01 -54.37
C GLU A 231 -28.75 15.68 -55.56
N GLY A 232 -28.10 15.55 -56.64
CA GLY A 232 -28.27 15.96 -58.00
C GLY A 232 -29.65 16.40 -58.44
N SER A 233 -29.68 17.55 -59.09
CA SER A 233 -30.79 17.95 -59.92
C SER A 233 -31.32 16.74 -60.73
N PRO A 234 -32.61 16.36 -60.63
CA PRO A 234 -33.16 15.39 -61.52
C PRO A 234 -33.02 15.88 -62.92
N THR A 235 -32.22 15.20 -63.72
CA THR A 235 -32.15 15.40 -65.15
C THR A 235 -33.54 15.05 -65.71
N ARG A 236 -34.32 16.08 -66.03
CA ARG A 236 -35.52 15.87 -66.85
C ARG A 236 -35.03 15.48 -68.22
N ASP A 237 -35.07 14.22 -68.55
CA ASP A 237 -35.03 13.75 -69.90
C ASP A 237 -36.28 14.32 -70.61
N LEU A 238 -36.07 15.32 -71.40
CA LEU A 238 -37.00 15.74 -72.44
C LEU A 238 -36.85 14.79 -73.58
N THR A 239 -37.57 13.72 -73.51
CA THR A 239 -37.86 12.92 -74.72
C THR A 239 -38.77 13.75 -75.60
N SER A 240 -38.17 14.41 -76.57
CA SER A 240 -38.83 14.95 -77.74
C SER A 240 -39.28 13.78 -78.61
N SER A 241 -40.53 13.52 -78.59
CA SER A 241 -41.12 12.66 -79.63
C SER A 241 -41.75 13.61 -80.72
N ASP A 242 -41.02 13.74 -81.79
CA ASP A 242 -41.53 14.26 -83.04
C ASP A 242 -42.21 13.20 -83.85
N VAL A 243 -43.38 13.60 -84.35
CA VAL A 243 -44.24 13.09 -85.42
C VAL A 243 -45.30 12.11 -85.07
#